data_4cc3d7d5400972c11162c60bcb4c84cf
#
_entry.id   4cc3d7d5400972c11162c60bcb4c84cf
#
_cell.length_a   1.000
_cell.length_b   1.000
_cell.length_c   1.000
_cell.angle_alpha   90.00
_cell.angle_beta   90.00
_cell.angle_gamma   90.00
#
_symmetry.space_group_name_H-M   'P 1'
#
loop_
_entity.id
_entity.type
_entity.pdbx_description
1 polymer ?
#
loop_
_entity_poly.entity_id
_entity_poly.type
_entity_poly.pdbx_seq_one_letter_code
_entity_poly.pdbx_strand_id
1 'polypeptide(L)'
;MTKTNTLNLIYTSIIASLCFVINQKTAIYQCAVIFTGILVVANVYLLQNKSGNAYKVLLAGISFSIPLYFIMGVSNATIMKITIASIASLAITGSLSIYLTNFFKNTYQFSLALFASLAISALVDGFMMSIYYLAFDIFTMSKTISILYKEIAYKALYASIIAGVIYSVELTNQKQKHNLSK
;
A
#
# COMPACT_ATOMS: atom_id res chain seq x y z
N MET A 1 -12.44 -7.88 25.02
CA MET A 1 -11.55 -7.18 24.03
C MET A 1 -11.98 -5.73 23.96
N THR A 2 -11.05 -4.77 24.03
CA THR A 2 -11.39 -3.36 23.82
C THR A 2 -11.70 -3.11 22.34
N LYS A 3 -12.58 -2.14 22.03
CA LYS A 3 -12.96 -1.77 20.65
C LYS A 3 -11.73 -1.53 19.75
N THR A 4 -10.68 -0.95 20.32
CA THR A 4 -9.40 -0.70 19.61
C THR A 4 -8.70 -1.99 19.21
N ASN A 5 -8.69 -3.01 20.07
CA ASN A 5 -8.04 -4.30 19.76
C ASN A 5 -8.75 -5.06 18.63
N THR A 6 -10.08 -5.00 18.60
CA THR A 6 -10.87 -5.60 17.52
C THR A 6 -10.59 -4.91 16.18
N LEU A 7 -10.52 -3.57 16.17
CA LEU A 7 -10.22 -2.80 14.99
C LEU A 7 -8.80 -3.10 14.46
N ASN A 8 -7.81 -3.15 15.35
CA ASN A 8 -6.44 -3.53 14.98
C ASN A 8 -6.39 -4.89 14.32
N LEU A 9 -7.09 -5.89 14.88
CA LEU A 9 -7.12 -7.24 14.34
C LEU A 9 -7.74 -7.27 12.92
N ILE A 10 -8.86 -6.56 12.71
CA ILE A 10 -9.52 -6.50 11.40
C ILE A 10 -8.58 -5.91 10.34
N TYR A 11 -7.99 -4.74 10.61
CA TYR A 11 -7.09 -4.09 9.64
C TYR A 11 -5.82 -4.91 9.39
N THR A 12 -5.23 -5.51 10.43
CA THR A 12 -4.09 -6.43 10.30
C THR A 12 -4.44 -7.63 9.40
N SER A 13 -5.62 -8.23 9.58
CA SER A 13 -6.06 -9.38 8.78
C SER A 13 -6.30 -9.00 7.32
N ILE A 14 -6.88 -7.82 7.05
CA ILE A 14 -7.07 -7.32 5.68
C ILE A 14 -5.71 -7.12 5.01
N ILE A 15 -4.76 -6.45 5.68
CA ILE A 15 -3.42 -6.21 5.14
C ILE A 15 -2.70 -7.54 4.91
N ALA A 16 -2.74 -8.48 5.84
CA ALA A 16 -2.13 -9.81 5.69
C ALA A 16 -2.67 -10.56 4.47
N SER A 17 -3.99 -10.55 4.29
CA SER A 17 -4.64 -11.18 3.14
C SER A 17 -4.23 -10.53 1.82
N LEU A 18 -4.19 -9.20 1.75
CA LEU A 18 -3.76 -8.47 0.56
C LEU A 18 -2.27 -8.71 0.26
N CYS A 19 -1.40 -8.68 1.28
CA CYS A 19 0.03 -9.00 1.13
C CYS A 19 0.24 -10.43 0.61
N PHE A 20 -0.56 -11.38 1.08
CA PHE A 20 -0.50 -12.75 0.58
C PHE A 20 -0.92 -12.83 -0.88
N VAL A 21 -2.02 -12.21 -1.26
CA VAL A 21 -2.57 -12.25 -2.62
C VAL A 21 -1.65 -11.54 -3.63
N ILE A 22 -0.99 -10.43 -3.27
CA ILE A 22 -0.16 -9.67 -4.21
C ILE A 22 0.96 -10.52 -4.80
N ASN A 23 1.58 -11.37 -3.98
CA ASN A 23 2.71 -12.21 -4.40
C ASN A 23 2.28 -13.47 -5.19
N GLN A 24 0.98 -13.73 -5.29
CA GLN A 24 0.43 -14.80 -6.15
C GLN A 24 0.04 -14.28 -7.54
N LYS A 25 0.07 -12.96 -7.75
CA LYS A 25 -0.31 -12.36 -9.03
C LYS A 25 0.90 -12.15 -9.91
N THR A 26 0.74 -12.47 -11.20
CA THR A 26 1.78 -12.29 -12.21
C THR A 26 1.55 -11.05 -13.08
N ALA A 27 0.32 -10.57 -13.13
CA ALA A 27 -0.02 -9.39 -13.92
C ALA A 27 0.28 -8.10 -13.15
N ILE A 28 1.08 -7.21 -13.73
CA ILE A 28 1.55 -5.96 -13.11
C ILE A 28 0.39 -5.09 -12.61
N TYR A 29 -0.70 -4.98 -13.40
CA TYR A 29 -1.86 -4.18 -13.01
C TYR A 29 -2.58 -4.74 -11.76
N GLN A 30 -2.61 -6.07 -11.58
CA GLN A 30 -3.18 -6.70 -10.39
C GLN A 30 -2.31 -6.43 -9.15
N CYS A 31 -0.99 -6.54 -9.30
CA CYS A 31 -0.07 -6.20 -8.22
C CYS A 31 -0.21 -4.71 -7.84
N ALA A 32 -0.32 -3.84 -8.83
CA ALA A 32 -0.46 -2.39 -8.59
C ALA A 32 -1.74 -2.04 -7.83
N VAL A 33 -2.89 -2.63 -8.18
CA VAL A 33 -4.16 -2.35 -7.47
C VAL A 33 -4.13 -2.87 -6.03
N ILE A 34 -3.55 -4.06 -5.81
CA ILE A 34 -3.46 -4.64 -4.47
C ILE A 34 -2.48 -3.83 -3.61
N PHE A 35 -1.30 -3.46 -4.15
CA PHE A 35 -0.33 -2.60 -3.48
C PHE A 35 -0.98 -1.28 -3.02
N THR A 36 -1.64 -0.59 -3.96
CA THR A 36 -2.35 0.66 -3.64
C THR A 36 -3.43 0.43 -2.57
N GLY A 37 -4.16 -0.68 -2.65
CA GLY A 37 -5.17 -1.07 -1.66
C GLY A 37 -4.58 -1.25 -0.25
N ILE A 38 -3.42 -1.90 -0.12
CA ILE A 38 -2.73 -2.06 1.17
C ILE A 38 -2.38 -0.69 1.77
N LEU A 39 -1.81 0.21 0.96
CA LEU A 39 -1.45 1.55 1.42
C LEU A 39 -2.68 2.37 1.81
N VAL A 40 -3.77 2.28 1.07
CA VAL A 40 -5.05 2.95 1.39
C VAL A 40 -5.60 2.43 2.72
N VAL A 41 -5.66 1.12 2.91
CA VAL A 41 -6.13 0.51 4.17
C VAL A 41 -5.33 1.00 5.37
N ALA A 42 -3.99 1.04 5.26
CA ALA A 42 -3.11 1.53 6.31
C ALA A 42 -3.34 3.04 6.60
N ASN A 43 -3.54 3.85 5.56
CA ASN A 43 -3.77 5.29 5.71
C ASN A 43 -5.20 5.63 6.19
N VAL A 44 -6.21 4.85 5.82
CA VAL A 44 -7.57 4.97 6.39
C VAL A 44 -7.55 4.62 7.88
N TYR A 45 -6.80 3.59 8.26
CA TYR A 45 -6.59 3.28 9.68
C TYR A 45 -5.92 4.44 10.44
N LEU A 46 -4.94 5.12 9.80
CA LEU A 46 -4.27 6.30 10.36
C LEU A 46 -5.24 7.46 10.68
N LEU A 47 -6.31 7.63 9.92
CA LEU A 47 -7.32 8.66 10.22
C LEU A 47 -8.07 8.43 11.54
N GLN A 48 -8.25 7.17 11.89
CA GLN A 48 -9.02 6.76 13.07
C GLN A 48 -8.13 6.57 14.30
N ASN A 49 -6.81 6.51 14.12
CA ASN A 49 -5.87 6.12 15.16
C ASN A 49 -4.57 6.93 15.11
N LYS A 50 -3.75 6.82 16.16
CA LYS A 50 -2.41 7.43 16.20
C LYS A 50 -1.50 6.77 15.17
N SER A 51 -0.56 7.53 14.61
CA SER A 51 0.39 7.06 13.60
C SER A 51 1.19 5.82 14.05
N GLY A 52 1.63 5.77 15.30
CA GLY A 52 2.33 4.60 15.85
C GLY A 52 1.53 3.30 15.77
N ASN A 53 0.20 3.35 15.91
CA ASN A 53 -0.65 2.17 15.75
C ASN A 53 -0.80 1.79 14.27
N ALA A 54 -0.82 2.75 13.34
CA ALA A 54 -0.88 2.46 11.91
C ALA A 54 0.36 1.70 11.44
N TYR A 55 1.55 2.08 11.88
CA TYR A 55 2.78 1.32 11.63
C TYR A 55 2.71 -0.11 12.18
N LYS A 56 2.24 -0.27 13.42
CA LYS A 56 2.10 -1.60 14.04
C LYS A 56 1.16 -2.50 13.25
N VAL A 57 0.01 -1.99 12.84
CA VAL A 57 -0.99 -2.73 12.05
C VAL A 57 -0.43 -3.10 10.69
N LEU A 58 0.24 -2.18 9.99
CA LEU A 58 0.89 -2.45 8.72
C LEU A 58 1.95 -3.56 8.85
N LEU A 59 2.91 -3.37 9.75
CA LEU A 59 4.02 -4.32 9.93
C LEU A 59 3.53 -5.68 10.43
N ALA A 60 2.55 -5.72 11.34
CA ALA A 60 1.93 -6.97 11.76
C ALA A 60 1.25 -7.69 10.58
N GLY A 61 0.48 -6.97 9.76
CA GLY A 61 -0.16 -7.55 8.57
C GLY A 61 0.85 -8.14 7.59
N ILE A 62 1.93 -7.42 7.31
CA ILE A 62 3.04 -7.92 6.49
C ILE A 62 3.67 -9.17 7.12
N SER A 63 3.98 -9.14 8.42
CA SER A 63 4.60 -10.27 9.12
C SER A 63 3.71 -11.51 9.15
N PHE A 64 2.40 -11.35 9.33
CA PHE A 64 1.44 -12.47 9.28
C PHE A 64 1.28 -13.07 7.88
N SER A 65 1.59 -12.36 6.82
CA SER A 65 1.58 -12.91 5.47
C SER A 65 2.74 -13.87 5.20
N ILE A 66 3.86 -13.74 5.90
CA ILE A 66 5.09 -14.55 5.67
C ILE A 66 4.85 -16.05 5.89
N PRO A 67 4.29 -16.51 7.03
CA PRO A 67 4.03 -17.94 7.24
C PRO A 67 3.12 -18.55 6.18
N LEU A 68 2.18 -17.78 5.63
CA LEU A 68 1.26 -18.26 4.60
C LEU A 68 2.00 -18.70 3.32
N TYR A 69 3.10 -18.04 2.96
CA TYR A 69 3.93 -18.44 1.82
C TYR A 69 4.63 -19.77 2.04
N PHE A 70 5.13 -20.02 3.25
CA PHE A 70 5.75 -21.28 3.60
C PHE A 70 4.74 -22.45 3.60
N ILE A 71 3.53 -22.22 4.11
CA ILE A 71 2.46 -23.22 4.14
C ILE A 71 2.03 -23.62 2.72
N MET A 72 2.00 -22.67 1.79
CA MET A 72 1.60 -22.90 0.40
C MET A 72 2.71 -23.55 -0.46
N GLY A 73 3.86 -23.86 0.10
CA GLY A 73 4.91 -24.65 -0.54
C GLY A 73 5.54 -23.95 -1.76
N VAL A 74 5.83 -22.65 -1.66
CA VAL A 74 6.55 -21.93 -2.72
C VAL A 74 7.97 -22.48 -2.85
N SER A 75 8.16 -23.46 -3.74
CA SER A 75 9.44 -24.16 -3.94
C SER A 75 10.36 -23.47 -4.97
N ASN A 76 9.83 -22.54 -5.75
CA ASN A 76 10.58 -21.86 -6.81
C ASN A 76 11.45 -20.75 -6.23
N ALA A 77 12.79 -20.89 -6.34
CA ALA A 77 13.77 -19.94 -5.82
C ALA A 77 13.59 -18.50 -6.36
N THR A 78 13.20 -18.34 -7.62
CA THR A 78 12.95 -17.02 -8.22
C THR A 78 11.72 -16.37 -7.62
N ILE A 79 10.63 -17.11 -7.44
CA ILE A 79 9.41 -16.62 -6.80
C ILE A 79 9.71 -16.21 -5.36
N MET A 80 10.50 -16.98 -4.64
CA MET A 80 10.92 -16.66 -3.27
C MET A 80 11.71 -15.36 -3.19
N LYS A 81 12.66 -15.15 -4.11
CA LYS A 81 13.43 -13.89 -4.22
C LYS A 81 12.51 -12.69 -4.46
N ILE A 82 11.56 -12.80 -5.39
CA ILE A 82 10.59 -11.74 -5.70
C ILE A 82 9.70 -11.47 -4.48
N THR A 83 9.23 -12.50 -3.79
CA THR A 83 8.39 -12.37 -2.60
C THR A 83 9.11 -11.63 -1.47
N ILE A 84 10.36 -12.00 -1.18
CA ILE A 84 11.17 -11.31 -0.16
C ILE A 84 11.38 -9.84 -0.52
N ALA A 85 11.72 -9.55 -1.79
CA ALA A 85 11.87 -8.19 -2.28
C ALA A 85 10.58 -7.38 -2.13
N SER A 86 9.45 -7.96 -2.53
CA SER A 86 8.12 -7.33 -2.42
C SER A 86 7.74 -7.04 -0.97
N ILE A 87 7.97 -7.97 -0.05
CA ILE A 87 7.71 -7.78 1.39
C ILE A 87 8.56 -6.65 1.95
N ALA A 88 9.86 -6.63 1.66
CA ALA A 88 10.78 -5.60 2.11
C ALA A 88 10.41 -4.22 1.54
N SER A 89 10.12 -4.15 0.24
CA SER A 89 9.69 -2.92 -0.42
C SER A 89 8.39 -2.41 0.18
N LEU A 90 7.39 -3.27 0.38
CA LEU A 90 6.10 -2.90 0.94
C LEU A 90 6.21 -2.40 2.39
N ALA A 91 7.08 -2.97 3.21
CA ALA A 91 7.32 -2.51 4.58
C ALA A 91 7.89 -1.08 4.58
N ILE A 92 8.85 -0.79 3.70
CA ILE A 92 9.47 0.54 3.58
C ILE A 92 8.49 1.54 3.00
N THR A 93 7.89 1.22 1.86
CA THR A 93 6.99 2.15 1.13
C THR A 93 5.67 2.35 1.83
N GLY A 94 5.15 1.33 2.52
CA GLY A 94 3.98 1.44 3.37
C GLY A 94 4.23 2.33 4.59
N SER A 95 5.39 2.19 5.22
CA SER A 95 5.80 3.08 6.32
C SER A 95 5.99 4.52 5.83
N LEU A 96 6.61 4.71 4.67
CA LEU A 96 6.76 6.00 4.03
C LEU A 96 5.40 6.64 3.71
N SER A 97 4.45 5.86 3.18
CA SER A 97 3.10 6.34 2.89
C SER A 97 2.38 6.85 4.15
N ILE A 98 2.43 6.10 5.26
CA ILE A 98 1.87 6.53 6.54
C ILE A 98 2.52 7.82 7.02
N TYR A 99 3.86 7.92 6.94
CA TYR A 99 4.59 9.11 7.32
C TYR A 99 4.16 10.33 6.50
N LEU A 100 4.18 10.21 5.17
CA LEU A 100 3.83 11.30 4.26
C LEU A 100 2.36 11.73 4.42
N THR A 101 1.42 10.77 4.54
CA THR A 101 0.02 11.10 4.77
C THR A 101 -0.16 11.84 6.10
N ASN A 102 0.52 11.39 7.17
CA ASN A 102 0.47 12.07 8.47
C ASN A 102 1.06 13.48 8.42
N PHE A 103 2.11 13.67 7.64
CA PHE A 103 2.75 14.97 7.43
C PHE A 103 1.85 15.91 6.62
N PHE A 104 1.34 15.45 5.48
CA PHE A 104 0.56 16.28 4.55
C PHE A 104 -0.86 16.59 5.04
N LYS A 105 -1.51 15.68 5.78
CA LYS A 105 -2.89 15.88 6.27
C LYS A 105 -3.07 17.08 7.19
N ASN A 106 -1.98 17.59 7.77
CA ASN A 106 -2.03 18.78 8.62
C ASN A 106 -2.14 20.08 7.81
N THR A 107 -1.75 20.04 6.52
CA THR A 107 -1.74 21.21 5.63
C THR A 107 -2.78 21.10 4.53
N TYR A 108 -3.08 19.88 4.08
CA TYR A 108 -3.96 19.61 2.94
C TYR A 108 -5.16 18.75 3.35
N GLN A 109 -6.20 18.74 2.50
CA GLN A 109 -7.30 17.78 2.63
C GLN A 109 -6.76 16.34 2.56
N PHE A 110 -7.41 15.42 3.26
CA PHE A 110 -6.92 14.04 3.36
C PHE A 110 -6.79 13.35 1.98
N SER A 111 -7.71 13.60 1.07
CA SER A 111 -7.67 13.07 -0.30
C SER A 111 -6.39 13.47 -1.03
N LEU A 112 -5.98 14.74 -0.94
CA LEU A 112 -4.73 15.25 -1.54
C LEU A 112 -3.49 14.72 -0.82
N ALA A 113 -3.52 14.67 0.51
CA ALA A 113 -2.44 14.10 1.31
C ALA A 113 -2.23 12.62 0.98
N LEU A 114 -3.32 11.86 0.85
CA LEU A 114 -3.29 10.47 0.46
C LEU A 114 -2.74 10.29 -0.95
N PHE A 115 -3.25 11.07 -1.93
CA PHE A 115 -2.76 11.01 -3.31
C PHE A 115 -1.24 11.23 -3.39
N ALA A 116 -0.75 12.32 -2.78
CA ALA A 116 0.68 12.65 -2.79
C ALA A 116 1.52 11.53 -2.13
N SER A 117 1.06 10.99 -1.01
CA SER A 117 1.76 9.91 -0.31
C SER A 117 1.78 8.61 -1.13
N LEU A 118 0.67 8.24 -1.77
CA LEU A 118 0.58 7.06 -2.62
C LEU A 118 1.46 7.20 -3.86
N ALA A 119 1.46 8.38 -4.51
CA ALA A 119 2.28 8.64 -5.69
C ALA A 119 3.78 8.55 -5.37
N ILE A 120 4.24 9.18 -4.29
CA ILE A 120 5.65 9.12 -3.86
C ILE A 120 6.02 7.68 -3.48
N SER A 121 5.16 6.99 -2.73
CA SER A 121 5.42 5.59 -2.34
C SER A 121 5.46 4.65 -3.55
N ALA A 122 4.64 4.89 -4.57
CA ALA A 122 4.67 4.13 -5.81
C ALA A 122 5.99 4.30 -6.58
N LEU A 123 6.53 5.53 -6.63
CA LEU A 123 7.83 5.80 -7.22
C LEU A 123 8.95 5.06 -6.46
N VAL A 124 8.98 5.20 -5.15
CA VAL A 124 10.00 4.55 -4.31
C VAL A 124 9.93 3.02 -4.44
N ASP A 125 8.73 2.44 -4.41
CA ASP A 125 8.54 1.00 -4.58
C ASP A 125 9.01 0.51 -5.94
N GLY A 126 8.65 1.20 -7.02
CA GLY A 126 9.09 0.86 -8.37
C GLY A 126 10.62 0.87 -8.50
N PHE A 127 11.30 1.88 -7.95
CA PHE A 127 12.75 1.93 -7.94
C PHE A 127 13.37 0.82 -7.10
N MET A 128 12.86 0.57 -5.88
CA MET A 128 13.34 -0.51 -5.02
C MET A 128 13.19 -1.87 -5.69
N MET A 129 12.02 -2.18 -6.24
CA MET A 129 11.78 -3.45 -6.94
C MET A 129 12.69 -3.60 -8.15
N SER A 130 12.96 -2.51 -8.91
CA SER A 130 13.88 -2.54 -10.04
C SER A 130 15.32 -2.84 -9.61
N ILE A 131 15.78 -2.26 -8.50
CA ILE A 131 17.10 -2.57 -7.92
C ILE A 131 17.17 -4.05 -7.52
N TYR A 132 16.15 -4.58 -6.87
CA TYR A 132 16.11 -5.99 -6.51
C TYR A 132 16.10 -6.92 -7.73
N TYR A 133 15.33 -6.60 -8.77
CA TYR A 133 15.29 -7.42 -9.99
C TYR A 133 16.65 -7.50 -10.67
N LEU A 134 17.42 -6.42 -10.67
CA LEU A 134 18.77 -6.38 -11.22
C LEU A 134 19.79 -7.05 -10.28
N ALA A 135 19.73 -6.78 -8.99
CA ALA A 135 20.68 -7.32 -8.01
C ALA A 135 20.61 -8.85 -7.87
N PHE A 136 19.43 -9.43 -8.10
CA PHE A 136 19.22 -10.89 -8.04
C PHE A 136 19.19 -11.57 -9.42
N ASP A 137 19.56 -10.85 -10.48
CA ASP A 137 19.53 -11.33 -11.87
C ASP A 137 18.18 -11.96 -12.28
N ILE A 138 17.07 -11.38 -11.79
CA ILE A 138 15.72 -11.89 -12.07
C ILE A 138 15.30 -11.52 -13.48
N PHE A 139 15.59 -10.29 -13.91
CA PHE A 139 15.28 -9.76 -15.23
C PHE A 139 16.45 -8.97 -15.82
N THR A 140 16.50 -8.93 -17.16
CA THR A 140 17.44 -8.05 -17.88
C THR A 140 17.11 -6.57 -17.64
N MET A 141 18.07 -5.69 -17.82
CA MET A 141 17.91 -4.24 -17.66
C MET A 141 16.73 -3.69 -18.47
N SER A 142 16.63 -4.06 -19.74
CA SER A 142 15.54 -3.62 -20.63
C SER A 142 14.16 -4.05 -20.13
N LYS A 143 14.03 -5.30 -19.66
CA LYS A 143 12.78 -5.82 -19.09
C LYS A 143 12.43 -5.13 -17.77
N THR A 144 13.42 -4.90 -16.91
CA THR A 144 13.26 -4.20 -15.63
C THR A 144 12.74 -2.78 -15.83
N ILE A 145 13.31 -2.03 -16.77
CA ILE A 145 12.85 -0.68 -17.11
C ILE A 145 11.40 -0.70 -17.62
N SER A 146 11.06 -1.64 -18.49
CA SER A 146 9.68 -1.79 -18.98
C SER A 146 8.68 -2.09 -17.85
N ILE A 147 9.06 -2.94 -16.89
CA ILE A 147 8.24 -3.25 -15.71
C ILE A 147 8.08 -2.00 -14.84
N LEU A 148 9.17 -1.28 -14.56
CA LEU A 148 9.18 -0.06 -13.76
C LEU A 148 8.17 0.98 -14.26
N TYR A 149 8.21 1.30 -15.55
CA TYR A 149 7.27 2.27 -16.13
C TYR A 149 5.81 1.83 -16.01
N LYS A 150 5.53 0.57 -16.32
CA LYS A 150 4.17 0.03 -16.22
C LYS A 150 3.68 0.03 -14.77
N GLU A 151 4.52 -0.37 -13.84
CA GLU A 151 4.19 -0.45 -12.43
C GLU A 151 3.88 0.93 -11.85
N ILE A 152 4.73 1.93 -12.11
CA ILE A 152 4.49 3.31 -11.68
C ILE A 152 3.21 3.86 -12.31
N ALA A 153 3.00 3.65 -13.62
CA ALA A 153 1.80 4.14 -14.32
C ALA A 153 0.50 3.57 -13.72
N TYR A 154 0.44 2.24 -13.50
CA TYR A 154 -0.74 1.62 -12.90
C TYR A 154 -0.97 2.08 -11.45
N LYS A 155 0.08 2.16 -10.62
CA LYS A 155 -0.04 2.63 -9.24
C LYS A 155 -0.50 4.08 -9.17
N ALA A 156 0.03 4.95 -10.03
CA ALA A 156 -0.40 6.34 -10.12
C ALA A 156 -1.87 6.46 -10.59
N LEU A 157 -2.28 5.64 -11.56
CA LEU A 157 -3.67 5.59 -12.02
C LEU A 157 -4.62 5.20 -10.86
N TYR A 158 -4.31 4.11 -10.14
CA TYR A 158 -5.15 3.67 -9.03
C TYR A 158 -5.14 4.67 -7.86
N ALA A 159 -4.00 5.29 -7.56
CA ALA A 159 -3.92 6.36 -6.56
C ALA A 159 -4.83 7.54 -6.94
N SER A 160 -4.85 7.94 -8.21
CA SER A 160 -5.71 9.03 -8.72
C SER A 160 -7.20 8.68 -8.59
N ILE A 161 -7.59 7.47 -8.98
CA ILE A 161 -8.98 7.00 -8.89
C ILE A 161 -9.45 7.00 -7.42
N ILE A 162 -8.66 6.42 -6.52
CA ILE A 162 -9.03 6.32 -5.10
C ILE A 162 -9.09 7.70 -4.45
N ALA A 163 -8.10 8.55 -4.70
CA ALA A 163 -8.10 9.92 -4.18
C ALA A 163 -9.30 10.73 -4.71
N GLY A 164 -9.68 10.56 -5.97
CA GLY A 164 -10.87 11.18 -6.55
C GLY A 164 -12.17 10.73 -5.89
N VAL A 165 -12.32 9.44 -5.59
CA VAL A 165 -13.48 8.92 -4.86
C VAL A 165 -13.54 9.50 -3.44
N ILE A 166 -12.42 9.50 -2.71
CA ILE A 166 -12.36 10.05 -1.34
C ILE A 166 -12.67 11.54 -1.35
N TYR A 167 -12.12 12.30 -2.30
CA TYR A 167 -12.40 13.72 -2.47
C TYR A 167 -13.89 14.00 -2.69
N SER A 168 -14.55 13.20 -3.53
CA SER A 168 -15.99 13.32 -3.77
C SER A 168 -16.82 13.10 -2.49
N VAL A 169 -16.41 12.14 -1.65
CA VAL A 169 -17.05 11.89 -0.34
C VAL A 169 -16.81 13.06 0.63
N GLU A 170 -15.59 13.61 0.67
CA GLU A 170 -15.26 14.78 1.50
C GLU A 170 -16.11 16.00 1.13
N LEU A 171 -16.27 16.28 -0.17
CA LEU A 171 -17.11 17.37 -0.65
C LEU A 171 -18.60 17.21 -0.26
N THR A 172 -19.12 15.99 -0.37
CA THR A 172 -20.51 15.69 0.01
C THR A 172 -20.74 15.92 1.50
N ASN A 173 -19.81 15.46 2.34
CA ASN A 173 -19.89 15.64 3.78
C ASN A 173 -19.78 17.14 4.20
N GLN A 174 -18.97 17.93 3.50
CA GLN A 174 -18.87 19.38 3.73
C GLN A 174 -20.18 20.11 3.39
N LYS A 175 -20.81 19.77 2.26
CA LYS A 175 -22.12 20.33 1.86
C LYS A 175 -23.22 20.00 2.88
N GLN A 176 -23.26 18.76 3.38
CA GLN A 176 -24.25 18.38 4.40
C GLN A 176 -24.07 19.18 5.69
N LYS A 177 -22.85 19.35 6.18
CA LYS A 177 -22.58 20.16 7.38
C LYS A 177 -23.02 21.60 7.21
N HIS A 178 -22.77 22.20 6.02
CA HIS A 178 -23.19 23.57 5.74
C HIS A 178 -24.71 23.75 5.70
N ASN A 179 -25.44 22.75 5.18
CA ASN A 179 -26.89 22.77 5.13
C ASN A 179 -27.56 22.56 6.50
N LEU A 180 -26.91 21.87 7.43
CA LEU A 180 -27.38 21.66 8.80
C LEU A 180 -27.09 22.85 9.75
N SER A 181 -26.23 23.78 9.32
CA SER A 181 -25.85 24.98 10.09
C SER A 181 -26.66 26.21 9.74
N LYS A 182 -27.57 26.10 8.75
CA LYS A 182 -28.57 27.10 8.35
C LYS A 182 -29.93 26.74 8.92
#